data_3c555f641843187b3cb820bd5a876e3c
#
_entry.id   3c555f641843187b3cb820bd5a876e3c
#
_cell.length_a   1.000
_cell.length_b   1.000
_cell.length_c   1.000
_cell.angle_alpha   90.00
_cell.angle_beta   90.00
_cell.angle_gamma   90.00
#
_symmetry.space_group_name_H-M   'P 1'
#
loop_
_entity.id
_entity.type
_entity.pdbx_description
1 polymer ?
#
loop_
_entity_poly.entity_id
_entity_poly.type
_entity_poly.pdbx_seq_one_letter_code
_entity_poly.pdbx_strand_id
1 'polypeptide(L)'
;RSAWIQNNIQSNPVAADYNNRLLYHESGVDDNATSNTQPIYAYIQSSDFGIMASDQNNSGQHFGFVWRLLPDVNFNGSTVSNPQVTMALYPRQNSGTAYGTTDLNPVVSSQNYAFPTPQEYTVQQFTGEVYTRLRGRQMAFKCYSDTIGTAWQLGTNRYDVKQDGRR
;
A
#
# COMPACT_ATOMS: atom_id res chain seq x y z
N ARG A 1 -11.49 2.30 22.39
CA ARG A 1 -11.17 3.48 23.22
C ARG A 1 -12.45 3.98 23.83
N SER A 2 -12.50 4.15 25.16
CA SER A 2 -13.71 4.61 25.86
C SER A 2 -13.70 6.11 26.16
N ALA A 3 -12.52 6.70 26.28
CA ALA A 3 -12.34 8.13 26.51
C ALA A 3 -11.03 8.60 25.89
N TRP A 4 -11.00 9.88 25.51
CA TRP A 4 -9.84 10.55 24.94
C TRP A 4 -9.69 11.93 25.54
N ILE A 5 -8.46 12.30 25.90
CA ILE A 5 -8.15 13.65 26.37
C ILE A 5 -6.87 14.13 25.69
N GLN A 6 -6.92 15.33 25.18
CA GLN A 6 -5.77 16.09 24.72
C GLN A 6 -5.73 17.39 25.52
N ASN A 7 -4.67 17.62 26.26
CA ASN A 7 -4.49 18.84 27.03
C ASN A 7 -3.06 19.39 26.86
N ASN A 8 -2.87 20.64 27.21
CA ASN A 8 -1.59 21.32 27.09
C ASN A 8 -0.60 20.98 28.21
N ILE A 9 -0.97 20.15 29.17
CA ILE A 9 -0.12 19.77 30.31
C ILE A 9 0.73 18.55 29.96
N GLN A 10 0.20 17.67 29.12
CA GLN A 10 0.91 16.46 28.68
C GLN A 10 1.29 16.62 27.21
N SER A 11 2.50 16.20 26.86
CA SER A 11 3.01 16.29 25.50
C SER A 11 2.25 15.40 24.50
N ASN A 12 1.66 14.32 24.99
CA ASN A 12 0.97 13.33 24.17
C ASN A 12 -0.49 13.17 24.62
N PRO A 13 -1.41 12.94 23.69
CA PRO A 13 -2.78 12.60 24.03
C PRO A 13 -2.86 11.30 24.84
N VAL A 14 -3.83 11.23 25.74
CA VAL A 14 -4.08 10.06 26.57
C VAL A 14 -5.47 9.53 26.30
N ALA A 15 -5.60 8.23 26.17
CA ALA A 15 -6.88 7.56 26.04
C ALA A 15 -7.03 6.41 27.04
N ALA A 16 -8.25 6.18 27.49
CA ALA A 16 -8.62 4.98 28.21
C ALA A 16 -9.06 3.88 27.24
N ASP A 17 -8.63 2.65 27.48
CA ASP A 17 -9.12 1.49 26.76
C ASP A 17 -10.22 0.75 27.55
N TYR A 18 -10.85 -0.24 26.92
CA TYR A 18 -11.88 -1.07 27.57
C TYR A 18 -11.31 -2.07 28.58
N ASN A 19 -9.99 -2.22 28.65
CA ASN A 19 -9.29 -3.07 29.61
C ASN A 19 -8.78 -2.29 30.83
N ASN A 20 -9.35 -1.11 31.11
CA ASN A 20 -9.02 -0.23 32.22
C ASN A 20 -7.55 0.24 32.24
N ARG A 21 -6.94 0.44 31.07
CA ARG A 21 -5.59 0.98 30.91
C ARG A 21 -5.64 2.41 30.38
N LEU A 22 -4.66 3.20 30.79
CA LEU A 22 -4.39 4.50 30.19
C LEU A 22 -3.25 4.35 29.18
N LEU A 23 -3.48 4.80 27.97
CA LEU A 23 -2.55 4.67 26.86
C LEU A 23 -2.16 6.07 26.36
N TYR A 24 -0.86 6.30 26.24
CA TYR A 24 -0.34 7.46 25.53
C TYR A 24 -0.45 7.21 24.02
N HIS A 25 -0.92 8.21 23.30
CA HIS A 25 -0.98 8.20 21.85
C HIS A 25 0.08 9.11 21.25
N GLU A 26 0.40 8.89 19.99
CA GLU A 26 1.40 9.66 19.24
C GLU A 26 2.80 9.64 19.91
N SER A 27 3.13 8.56 20.61
CA SER A 27 4.35 8.42 21.41
C SER A 27 5.38 7.47 20.79
N GLY A 28 5.27 7.12 19.53
CA GLY A 28 6.19 6.22 18.86
C GLY A 28 5.64 5.65 17.57
N VAL A 29 6.37 4.68 17.02
CA VAL A 29 6.04 4.04 15.73
C VAL A 29 5.36 2.68 15.88
N ASP A 30 5.33 2.15 17.12
CA ASP A 30 4.81 0.82 17.43
C ASP A 30 3.73 0.86 18.51
N ASP A 31 2.92 -0.18 18.57
CA ASP A 31 1.97 -0.40 19.65
C ASP A 31 2.67 -1.09 20.84
N ASN A 32 2.90 -0.32 21.88
CA ASN A 32 3.48 -0.76 23.16
C ASN A 32 2.42 -0.85 24.27
N ALA A 33 1.16 -0.98 23.94
CA ALA A 33 0.07 -1.08 24.92
C ALA A 33 0.12 -2.36 25.75
N THR A 34 0.86 -3.37 25.31
CA THR A 34 1.10 -4.62 26.02
C THR A 34 2.60 -4.82 26.27
N SER A 35 2.95 -5.86 27.02
CA SER A 35 4.35 -6.25 27.27
C SER A 35 5.09 -6.66 25.99
N ASN A 36 4.36 -7.01 24.94
CA ASN A 36 4.93 -7.35 23.64
C ASN A 36 4.65 -6.21 22.67
N THR A 37 5.69 -5.58 22.17
CA THR A 37 5.62 -4.57 21.11
C THR A 37 5.01 -5.19 19.87
N GLN A 38 4.00 -4.54 19.30
CA GLN A 38 3.34 -4.93 18.07
C GLN A 38 3.50 -3.84 17.00
N PRO A 39 3.61 -4.19 15.73
CA PRO A 39 3.65 -3.18 14.68
C PRO A 39 2.29 -2.49 14.58
N ILE A 40 2.31 -1.19 14.30
CA ILE A 40 1.10 -0.48 13.89
C ILE A 40 0.94 -0.70 12.38
N TYR A 41 -0.12 -1.43 11.99
CA TYR A 41 -0.44 -1.57 10.58
C TYR A 41 -0.86 -0.24 9.98
N ALA A 42 0.02 0.35 9.18
CA ALA A 42 -0.21 1.61 8.49
C ALA A 42 -0.26 1.39 6.97
N TYR A 43 -1.25 1.96 6.30
CA TYR A 43 -1.35 1.83 4.85
C TYR A 43 -1.95 3.06 4.17
N ILE A 44 -1.62 3.21 2.90
CA ILE A 44 -2.28 4.10 1.95
C ILE A 44 -2.63 3.30 0.71
N GLN A 45 -3.82 3.51 0.17
CA GLN A 45 -4.29 2.83 -1.03
C GLN A 45 -4.93 3.84 -1.97
N SER A 46 -4.59 3.77 -3.25
CA SER A 46 -5.22 4.58 -4.29
C SER A 46 -6.56 3.97 -4.73
N SER A 47 -7.40 4.79 -5.32
CA SER A 47 -8.43 4.29 -6.24
C SER A 47 -7.79 3.71 -7.50
N ASP A 48 -8.59 3.05 -8.34
CA ASP A 48 -8.15 2.58 -9.64
C ASP A 48 -7.80 3.77 -10.54
N PHE A 49 -6.66 3.68 -11.21
CA PHE A 49 -6.24 4.66 -12.21
C PHE A 49 -5.82 3.96 -13.51
N GLY A 50 -5.97 4.66 -14.64
CA GLY A 50 -5.57 4.14 -15.93
C GLY A 50 -4.05 4.05 -16.05
N ILE A 51 -3.53 2.87 -16.43
CA ILE A 51 -2.09 2.66 -16.58
C ILE A 51 -1.50 3.57 -17.67
N MET A 52 -2.26 3.82 -18.73
CA MET A 52 -1.85 4.67 -19.87
C MET A 52 -2.52 6.05 -19.85
N ALA A 53 -3.00 6.51 -18.71
CA ALA A 53 -3.82 7.74 -18.64
C ALA A 53 -3.06 9.04 -18.95
N SER A 54 -1.73 9.02 -19.02
CA SER A 54 -0.92 10.20 -19.37
C SER A 54 -0.94 10.54 -20.87
N ASP A 55 -1.42 9.65 -21.72
CA ASP A 55 -1.51 9.89 -23.16
C ASP A 55 -2.90 10.46 -23.49
N GLN A 56 -2.95 11.69 -23.98
CA GLN A 56 -4.19 12.45 -24.23
C GLN A 56 -5.17 11.74 -25.18
N ASN A 57 -4.70 10.77 -25.95
CA ASN A 57 -5.51 9.96 -26.85
C ASN A 57 -5.90 8.59 -26.30
N ASN A 58 -5.56 8.30 -25.05
CA ASN A 58 -5.67 6.94 -24.52
C ASN A 58 -6.74 6.84 -23.42
N SER A 59 -7.97 6.80 -23.83
CA SER A 59 -9.17 6.68 -22.97
C SER A 59 -9.36 5.28 -22.36
N GLY A 60 -8.29 4.59 -21.98
CA GLY A 60 -8.35 3.24 -21.40
C GLY A 60 -8.59 2.12 -22.43
N GLN A 61 -8.45 2.41 -23.73
CA GLN A 61 -8.64 1.41 -24.81
C GLN A 61 -7.48 0.44 -24.93
N HIS A 62 -6.28 0.85 -24.46
CA HIS A 62 -5.06 0.07 -24.59
C HIS A 62 -4.67 -0.56 -23.24
N PHE A 63 -4.09 -1.73 -23.32
CA PHE A 63 -3.37 -2.29 -22.19
C PHE A 63 -2.03 -1.57 -22.03
N GLY A 64 -1.66 -1.31 -20.78
CA GLY A 64 -0.34 -0.90 -20.40
C GLY A 64 0.42 -2.07 -19.77
N PHE A 65 1.70 -2.15 -20.08
CA PHE A 65 2.64 -3.05 -19.43
C PHE A 65 3.56 -2.23 -18.55
N VAL A 66 3.39 -2.39 -17.24
CA VAL A 66 4.26 -1.77 -16.23
C VAL A 66 5.44 -2.71 -16.03
N TRP A 67 6.64 -2.26 -16.37
CA TRP A 67 7.83 -3.08 -16.28
C TRP A 67 8.77 -2.66 -15.16
N ARG A 68 8.63 -1.43 -14.65
CA ARG A 68 9.42 -0.91 -13.55
C ARG A 68 8.63 0.04 -12.68
N LEU A 69 8.81 -0.07 -11.38
CA LEU A 69 8.36 0.86 -10.36
C LEU A 69 9.60 1.52 -9.76
N LEU A 70 9.59 2.83 -9.67
CA LEU A 70 10.59 3.65 -8.98
C LEU A 70 9.95 4.14 -7.68
N PRO A 71 10.22 3.47 -6.54
CA PRO A 71 9.63 3.85 -5.26
C PRO A 71 10.22 5.18 -4.79
N ASP A 72 9.38 5.96 -4.12
CA ASP A 72 9.79 7.18 -3.42
C ASP A 72 9.28 7.11 -1.99
N VAL A 73 10.12 6.58 -1.10
CA VAL A 73 9.79 6.37 0.32
C VAL A 73 10.93 6.87 1.19
N ASN A 74 10.57 7.65 2.18
CA ASN A 74 11.50 8.11 3.21
C ASN A 74 11.20 7.35 4.52
N PHE A 75 12.25 6.83 5.15
CA PHE A 75 12.17 6.05 6.39
C PHE A 75 12.68 6.81 7.63
N ASN A 76 12.75 8.13 7.56
CA ASN A 76 13.16 8.94 8.71
C ASN A 76 12.21 8.73 9.90
N GLY A 77 12.81 8.55 11.08
CA GLY A 77 12.06 8.26 12.30
C GLY A 77 11.88 6.77 12.59
N SER A 78 12.36 5.88 11.72
CA SER A 78 12.40 4.44 12.01
C SER A 78 13.40 4.14 13.13
N THR A 79 13.06 3.18 13.98
CA THR A 79 13.91 2.72 15.09
C THR A 79 14.63 1.42 14.77
N VAL A 80 14.23 0.74 13.70
CA VAL A 80 14.85 -0.50 13.20
C VAL A 80 15.94 -0.18 12.19
N SER A 81 16.95 -1.05 12.09
CA SER A 81 18.09 -0.87 11.17
C SER A 81 17.73 -1.07 9.69
N ASN A 82 16.73 -1.88 9.42
CA ASN A 82 16.26 -2.19 8.06
C ASN A 82 14.74 -1.93 7.95
N PRO A 83 14.32 -0.66 7.94
CA PRO A 83 12.91 -0.33 7.77
C PRO A 83 12.44 -0.72 6.36
N GLN A 84 11.19 -1.20 6.28
CA GLN A 84 10.63 -1.65 5.02
C GLN A 84 9.13 -1.39 4.92
N VAL A 85 8.68 -1.19 3.70
CA VAL A 85 7.27 -1.18 3.34
C VAL A 85 7.00 -2.18 2.24
N THR A 86 5.78 -2.64 2.14
CA THR A 86 5.32 -3.45 1.01
C THR A 86 4.51 -2.58 0.07
N MET A 87 4.91 -2.58 -1.20
CA MET A 87 4.16 -1.96 -2.29
C MET A 87 3.43 -3.02 -3.07
N ALA A 88 2.11 -2.95 -3.10
CA ALA A 88 1.24 -3.90 -3.78
C ALA A 88 0.57 -3.23 -4.98
N LEU A 89 0.65 -3.87 -6.14
CA LEU A 89 0.03 -3.43 -7.38
C LEU A 89 -1.10 -4.38 -7.76
N TYR A 90 -2.28 -3.82 -8.01
CA TYR A 90 -3.51 -4.53 -8.32
C TYR A 90 -3.94 -4.24 -9.76
N PRO A 91 -3.48 -5.00 -10.75
CA PRO A 91 -3.86 -4.77 -12.14
C PRO A 91 -5.33 -5.16 -12.38
N ARG A 92 -5.95 -4.46 -13.30
CA ARG A 92 -7.33 -4.70 -13.76
C ARG A 92 -7.40 -4.68 -15.28
N GLN A 93 -8.14 -5.60 -15.86
CA GLN A 93 -8.36 -5.63 -17.31
C GLN A 93 -9.37 -4.57 -17.77
N ASN A 94 -10.47 -4.45 -17.03
CA ASN A 94 -11.53 -3.49 -17.30
C ASN A 94 -12.10 -2.98 -15.98
N SER A 95 -12.73 -1.81 -16.03
CA SER A 95 -13.53 -1.32 -14.93
C SER A 95 -14.62 -2.32 -14.58
N GLY A 96 -14.74 -2.68 -13.30
CA GLY A 96 -15.71 -3.67 -12.83
C GLY A 96 -15.24 -5.12 -12.85
N THR A 97 -14.10 -5.46 -13.47
CA THR A 97 -13.51 -6.80 -13.33
C THR A 97 -12.77 -6.95 -12.01
N ALA A 98 -12.57 -8.18 -11.57
CA ALA A 98 -11.71 -8.46 -10.43
C ALA A 98 -10.27 -8.01 -10.70
N TYR A 99 -9.52 -7.69 -9.64
CA TYR A 99 -8.09 -7.47 -9.76
C TYR A 99 -7.38 -8.76 -10.11
N GLY A 100 -6.36 -8.70 -10.92
CA GLY A 100 -5.53 -9.85 -11.29
C GLY A 100 -5.15 -9.86 -12.74
N THR A 101 -4.27 -10.77 -13.07
CA THR A 101 -3.74 -10.93 -14.41
C THR A 101 -4.66 -11.80 -15.26
N THR A 102 -4.94 -11.38 -16.46
CA THR A 102 -4.99 -12.14 -17.73
C THR A 102 -5.95 -13.31 -17.90
N ASP A 103 -6.72 -13.74 -16.94
CA ASP A 103 -7.71 -14.76 -17.26
C ASP A 103 -8.93 -14.10 -17.91
N LEU A 104 -9.09 -14.33 -19.22
CA LEU A 104 -10.18 -13.80 -20.02
C LEU A 104 -11.54 -14.40 -19.62
N ASN A 105 -11.52 -15.49 -18.88
CA ASN A 105 -12.68 -16.13 -18.28
C ASN A 105 -12.41 -16.39 -16.79
N PRO A 106 -12.65 -15.42 -15.92
CA PRO A 106 -12.69 -15.76 -14.50
C PRO A 106 -13.81 -16.78 -14.35
N VAL A 107 -13.43 -18.02 -14.10
CA VAL A 107 -14.39 -19.02 -13.62
C VAL A 107 -14.88 -18.48 -12.28
N VAL A 108 -16.03 -17.86 -12.30
CA VAL A 108 -16.74 -17.47 -11.08
C VAL A 108 -17.16 -18.77 -10.41
N SER A 109 -16.24 -19.42 -9.73
CA SER A 109 -16.61 -20.42 -8.77
C SER A 109 -17.27 -19.68 -7.63
N SER A 110 -18.52 -19.95 -7.40
CA SER A 110 -19.39 -19.33 -6.41
C SER A 110 -18.93 -19.47 -4.95
N GLN A 111 -17.72 -19.93 -4.69
CA GLN A 111 -17.28 -20.28 -3.35
C GLN A 111 -15.91 -19.69 -2.91
N ASN A 112 -15.14 -19.11 -3.77
CA ASN A 112 -13.92 -18.43 -3.36
C ASN A 112 -13.70 -17.19 -4.21
N TYR A 113 -14.17 -16.04 -3.71
CA TYR A 113 -13.54 -14.78 -4.08
C TYR A 113 -12.12 -14.79 -3.49
N ALA A 114 -11.24 -15.54 -4.10
CA ALA A 114 -9.83 -15.28 -3.95
C ALA A 114 -9.63 -13.89 -4.54
N PHE A 115 -9.44 -12.89 -3.68
CA PHE A 115 -8.95 -11.60 -4.13
C PHE A 115 -7.71 -11.91 -4.96
N PRO A 116 -7.65 -11.46 -6.22
CA PRO A 116 -6.50 -11.74 -7.05
C PRO A 116 -5.27 -11.29 -6.29
N THR A 117 -4.30 -12.16 -6.23
CA THR A 117 -3.08 -11.93 -5.48
C THR A 117 -2.41 -10.69 -6.06
N PRO A 118 -2.26 -9.60 -5.32
CA PRO A 118 -1.55 -8.44 -5.79
C PRO A 118 -0.10 -8.84 -6.09
N GLN A 119 0.55 -8.12 -6.97
CA GLN A 119 2.00 -8.21 -7.07
C GLN A 119 2.60 -7.35 -5.96
N GLU A 120 3.23 -8.01 -5.00
CA GLU A 120 3.79 -7.38 -3.81
C GLU A 120 5.31 -7.32 -3.91
N TYR A 121 5.83 -6.17 -3.52
CA TYR A 121 7.26 -5.88 -3.58
C TYR A 121 7.69 -5.23 -2.27
N THR A 122 8.72 -5.80 -1.65
CA THR A 122 9.35 -5.20 -0.47
C THR A 122 10.27 -4.07 -0.90
N VAL A 123 10.06 -2.90 -0.33
CA VAL A 123 10.87 -1.69 -0.55
C VAL A 123 11.55 -1.31 0.73
N GLN A 124 12.86 -1.18 0.68
CA GLN A 124 13.75 -0.76 1.78
C GLN A 124 14.44 0.56 1.43
N GLN A 125 15.16 1.13 2.37
CA GLN A 125 15.80 2.44 2.24
C GLN A 125 16.65 2.60 0.97
N PHE A 126 17.30 1.53 0.51
CA PHE A 126 18.19 1.57 -0.66
C PHE A 126 17.59 0.92 -1.91
N THR A 127 16.31 0.63 -1.90
CA THR A 127 15.62 0.10 -3.08
C THR A 127 15.37 1.23 -4.08
N GLY A 128 16.25 1.36 -5.07
CA GLY A 128 16.13 2.41 -6.09
C GLY A 128 15.10 2.12 -7.16
N GLU A 129 14.91 0.84 -7.49
CA GLU A 129 13.97 0.39 -8.52
C GLU A 129 13.47 -1.03 -8.25
N VAL A 130 12.28 -1.32 -8.73
CA VAL A 130 11.63 -2.63 -8.65
C VAL A 130 11.14 -3.02 -10.04
N TYR A 131 11.61 -4.16 -10.54
CA TYR A 131 11.15 -4.70 -11.81
C TYR A 131 9.82 -5.43 -11.62
N THR A 132 8.83 -5.02 -12.40
CA THR A 132 7.49 -5.58 -12.36
C THR A 132 7.15 -6.22 -13.71
N ARG A 133 6.13 -7.09 -13.72
CA ARG A 133 5.58 -7.69 -14.94
C ARG A 133 4.07 -7.63 -14.88
N LEU A 134 3.55 -6.41 -14.90
CA LEU A 134 2.15 -6.17 -14.69
C LEU A 134 1.52 -5.65 -15.96
N ARG A 135 0.42 -6.28 -16.36
CA ARG A 135 -0.38 -5.92 -17.53
C ARG A 135 -1.81 -5.62 -17.12
N GLY A 136 -2.33 -4.49 -17.56
CA GLY A 136 -3.71 -4.10 -17.28
C GLY A 136 -4.09 -2.83 -18.03
N ARG A 137 -5.37 -2.47 -18.02
CA ARG A 137 -5.84 -1.15 -18.43
C ARG A 137 -5.85 -0.18 -17.27
N GLN A 138 -6.15 -0.71 -16.09
CA GLN A 138 -6.19 0.02 -14.83
C GLN A 138 -5.39 -0.72 -13.78
N MET A 139 -4.97 -0.01 -12.77
CA MET A 139 -4.41 -0.60 -11.56
C MET A 139 -4.74 0.25 -10.33
N ALA A 140 -4.79 -0.37 -9.17
CA ALA A 140 -4.69 0.29 -7.89
C ALA A 140 -3.31 0.03 -7.29
N PHE A 141 -2.88 0.94 -6.45
CA PHE A 141 -1.63 0.88 -5.71
C PHE A 141 -1.93 0.89 -4.22
N LYS A 142 -1.20 0.09 -3.46
CA LYS A 142 -1.23 0.11 -2.01
C LYS A 142 0.20 0.08 -1.47
N CYS A 143 0.50 0.95 -0.52
CA CYS A 143 1.74 0.91 0.26
C CYS A 143 1.37 0.67 1.72
N TYR A 144 2.03 -0.27 2.37
CA TYR A 144 1.74 -0.58 3.76
C TYR A 144 2.99 -1.09 4.50
N SER A 145 2.96 -0.96 5.81
CA SER A 145 3.92 -1.59 6.70
C SER A 145 3.21 -2.24 7.88
N ASP A 146 3.69 -3.42 8.23
CA ASP A 146 3.35 -4.21 9.41
C ASP A 146 4.62 -4.63 10.19
N THR A 147 5.71 -3.89 9.99
CA THR A 147 7.02 -4.18 10.55
C THR A 147 7.29 -3.28 11.76
N ILE A 148 7.69 -3.90 12.86
CA ILE A 148 8.07 -3.20 14.10
C ILE A 148 9.19 -2.19 13.82
N GLY A 149 9.10 -1.02 14.41
CA GLY A 149 10.11 0.02 14.33
C GLY A 149 10.16 0.77 13.00
N THR A 150 9.19 0.59 12.12
CA THR A 150 9.17 1.22 10.80
C THR A 150 8.30 2.48 10.81
N ALA A 151 8.93 3.64 10.63
CA ALA A 151 8.26 4.87 10.22
C ALA A 151 8.49 5.10 8.73
N TRP A 152 7.50 5.61 8.02
CA TRP A 152 7.65 5.86 6.59
C TRP A 152 6.79 7.03 6.11
N GLN A 153 7.28 7.69 5.08
CA GLN A 153 6.59 8.74 4.36
C GLN A 153 6.63 8.41 2.87
N LEU A 154 5.47 8.41 2.23
CA LEU A 154 5.35 8.14 0.81
C LEU A 154 5.45 9.43 0.01
N GLY A 155 6.40 9.47 -0.91
CA GLY A 155 6.53 10.51 -1.91
C GLY A 155 5.81 10.16 -3.21
N THR A 156 6.35 10.62 -4.34
CA THR A 156 5.76 10.39 -5.66
C THR A 156 6.37 9.19 -6.34
N ASN A 157 5.66 8.06 -6.30
CA ASN A 157 6.06 6.87 -7.04
C ASN A 157 5.95 7.09 -8.55
N ARG A 158 6.92 6.58 -9.29
CA ARG A 158 6.95 6.63 -10.76
C ARG A 158 6.88 5.22 -11.33
N TYR A 159 6.21 5.12 -12.46
CA TYR A 159 6.01 3.85 -13.16
C TYR A 159 6.49 3.98 -14.60
N ASP A 160 7.32 3.06 -15.05
CA ASP A 160 7.66 2.94 -16.45
C ASP A 160 6.67 2.00 -17.13
N VAL A 161 5.97 2.56 -18.12
CA VAL A 161 4.87 1.88 -18.79
C VAL A 161 5.13 1.84 -20.30
N LYS A 162 4.78 0.71 -20.91
CA LYS A 162 4.76 0.53 -22.37
C LYS A 162 3.35 0.17 -22.82
N GLN A 163 2.96 0.65 -23.98
CA GLN A 163 1.72 0.22 -24.61
C GLN A 163 1.81 -1.25 -25.02
N ASP A 164 0.80 -2.04 -24.69
CA ASP A 164 0.76 -3.49 -24.92
C ASP A 164 -0.52 -3.94 -25.64
N GLY A 165 -0.87 -3.24 -26.70
CA GLY A 165 -1.99 -3.61 -27.56
C GLY A 165 -3.37 -3.25 -27.01
N ARG A 166 -4.42 -3.71 -27.73
CA ARG A 166 -5.83 -3.44 -27.43
C ARG A 166 -6.61 -4.64 -26.88
N ARG A 167 -6.03 -5.82 -26.90
CA ARG A 167 -6.64 -7.07 -26.44
C ARG A 167 -5.92 -7.65 -25.22
#